data_7d3851c4a2031722e927b8b3fb2656f0
#
_entry.id   7d3851c4a2031722e927b8b3fb2656f0
#
_cell.length_a   1.000
_cell.length_b   1.000
_cell.length_c   1.000
_cell.angle_alpha   90.00
_cell.angle_beta   90.00
_cell.angle_gamma   90.00
#
_symmetry.space_group_name_H-M   'P 1'
#
loop_
_entity.id
_entity.type
_entity.pdbx_description
1 polymer ?
#
loop_
_entity_poly.entity_id
_entity_poly.type
_entity_poly.pdbx_seq_one_letter_code
_entity_poly.pdbx_strand_id
1 'polypeptide(L)'
;LLVARELVPIYLRREMGADPAEPRVAAFLKAFRATTRAVKLEVDGGKLTVAADASLDVAPLVKLLAAEAPKRKDANNIKQIAIAFHNYESSFGHLPQRALCGPGDKPLLSWRVAILPFIEQEALYRQFKLDEPWDSDHNKKLIGKMPEVYKTPARAAAGPGETFYQVFAGPKTLFPTPSEKARFTHILDGTSNTFLLAESGKSVPWTKPEDIE
;
A
#
# COMPACT_ATOMS: atom_id res chain seq x y z
N LEU A 1 16.84 -17.69 -25.97
CA LEU A 1 16.95 -16.24 -26.27
C LEU A 1 15.66 -15.69 -26.86
N LEU A 2 15.07 -16.29 -27.88
CA LEU A 2 13.74 -15.94 -28.39
C LEU A 2 12.69 -15.97 -27.27
N VAL A 3 12.70 -17.00 -26.43
CA VAL A 3 11.78 -17.15 -25.29
C VAL A 3 11.93 -16.01 -24.28
N ALA A 4 13.17 -15.62 -23.93
CA ALA A 4 13.39 -14.50 -23.02
C ALA A 4 12.89 -13.15 -23.58
N ARG A 5 13.04 -12.95 -24.90
CA ARG A 5 12.59 -11.75 -25.61
C ARG A 5 11.08 -11.55 -25.58
N GLU A 6 10.33 -12.65 -25.59
CA GLU A 6 8.86 -12.64 -25.51
C GLU A 6 8.37 -12.61 -24.05
N LEU A 7 9.08 -13.28 -23.13
CA LEU A 7 8.65 -13.40 -21.75
C LEU A 7 8.91 -12.14 -20.90
N VAL A 8 9.99 -11.39 -21.20
CA VAL A 8 10.32 -10.18 -20.41
C VAL A 8 9.21 -9.13 -20.47
N PRO A 9 8.62 -8.78 -21.63
CA PRO A 9 7.49 -7.85 -21.66
C PRO A 9 6.27 -8.36 -20.90
N ILE A 10 5.98 -9.67 -20.98
CA ILE A 10 4.87 -10.31 -20.27
C ILE A 10 5.11 -10.26 -18.77
N TYR A 11 6.31 -10.57 -18.32
CA TYR A 11 6.70 -10.50 -16.92
C TYR A 11 6.60 -9.08 -16.37
N LEU A 12 7.13 -8.08 -17.08
CA LEU A 12 7.05 -6.68 -16.68
C LEU A 12 5.61 -6.23 -16.51
N ARG A 13 4.71 -6.64 -17.43
CA ARG A 13 3.29 -6.29 -17.36
C ARG A 13 2.57 -7.02 -16.22
N ARG A 14 2.78 -8.33 -16.10
CA ARG A 14 2.03 -9.19 -15.18
C ARG A 14 2.48 -9.03 -13.73
N GLU A 15 3.78 -9.09 -13.49
CA GLU A 15 4.35 -9.11 -12.13
C GLU A 15 4.68 -7.71 -11.61
N MET A 16 4.89 -6.75 -12.50
CA MET A 16 5.34 -5.41 -12.16
C MET A 16 4.32 -4.31 -12.50
N GLY A 17 3.22 -4.66 -13.17
CA GLY A 17 2.23 -3.68 -13.59
C GLY A 17 2.79 -2.61 -14.56
N ALA A 18 3.99 -2.84 -15.12
CA ALA A 18 4.63 -1.89 -16.01
C ALA A 18 3.97 -1.94 -17.40
N ASP A 19 3.43 -0.82 -17.88
CA ASP A 19 2.88 -0.72 -19.22
C ASP A 19 4.02 -0.71 -20.26
N PRO A 20 4.06 -1.69 -21.19
CA PRO A 20 5.04 -1.70 -22.27
C PRO A 20 5.02 -0.46 -23.16
N ALA A 21 3.91 0.29 -23.20
CA ALA A 21 3.77 1.55 -23.94
C ALA A 21 4.37 2.75 -23.21
N GLU A 22 4.64 2.63 -21.91
CA GLU A 22 5.29 3.70 -21.17
C GLU A 22 6.69 4.00 -21.76
N PRO A 23 7.05 5.27 -22.03
CA PRO A 23 8.31 5.62 -22.72
C PRO A 23 9.57 5.00 -22.11
N ARG A 24 9.61 4.87 -20.77
CA ARG A 24 10.74 4.30 -20.04
C ARG A 24 10.83 2.78 -20.19
N VAL A 25 9.68 2.10 -20.14
CA VAL A 25 9.57 0.64 -20.36
C VAL A 25 9.88 0.32 -21.82
N ALA A 26 9.33 1.09 -22.74
CA ALA A 26 9.61 0.95 -24.17
C ALA A 26 11.11 1.13 -24.51
N ALA A 27 11.76 2.13 -23.91
CA ALA A 27 13.20 2.34 -24.07
C ALA A 27 14.03 1.15 -23.56
N PHE A 28 13.69 0.62 -22.37
CA PHE A 28 14.33 -0.58 -21.84
C PHE A 28 14.10 -1.81 -22.74
N LEU A 29 12.86 -2.06 -23.18
CA LEU A 29 12.54 -3.18 -24.06
C LEU A 29 13.28 -3.07 -25.41
N LYS A 30 13.44 -1.86 -25.92
CA LYS A 30 14.22 -1.58 -27.15
C LYS A 30 15.69 -1.93 -26.93
N ALA A 31 16.31 -1.48 -25.84
CA ALA A 31 17.69 -1.79 -25.49
C ALA A 31 17.90 -3.30 -25.26
N PHE A 32 17.02 -3.94 -24.51
CA PHE A 32 17.03 -5.38 -24.27
C PHE A 32 16.93 -6.19 -25.58
N ARG A 33 16.02 -5.81 -26.48
CA ARG A 33 15.88 -6.44 -27.81
C ARG A 33 17.11 -6.24 -28.69
N ALA A 34 17.75 -5.08 -28.62
CA ALA A 34 19.00 -4.82 -29.36
C ALA A 34 20.13 -5.70 -28.86
N THR A 35 20.29 -5.82 -27.54
CA THR A 35 21.33 -6.65 -26.92
C THR A 35 21.13 -8.14 -27.23
N THR A 36 19.88 -8.64 -27.18
CA THR A 36 19.59 -10.05 -27.51
C THR A 36 19.74 -10.40 -28.99
N ARG A 37 19.85 -9.41 -29.89
CA ARG A 37 20.22 -9.64 -31.32
C ARG A 37 21.68 -9.89 -31.53
N ALA A 38 22.55 -9.48 -30.62
CA ALA A 38 24.01 -9.60 -30.74
C ALA A 38 24.54 -10.98 -30.33
N VAL A 39 23.67 -11.91 -29.93
CA VAL A 39 24.09 -13.29 -29.61
C VAL A 39 24.25 -14.08 -30.90
N LYS A 40 25.48 -14.47 -31.21
CA LYS A 40 25.81 -15.37 -32.31
C LYS A 40 25.82 -16.82 -31.80
N LEU A 41 25.11 -17.68 -32.52
CA LEU A 41 25.13 -19.12 -32.31
C LEU A 41 25.89 -19.75 -33.47
N GLU A 42 27.00 -20.40 -33.18
CA GLU A 42 27.76 -21.16 -34.16
C GLU A 42 27.71 -22.63 -33.77
N VAL A 43 27.36 -23.47 -34.75
CA VAL A 43 27.37 -24.94 -34.61
C VAL A 43 28.46 -25.49 -35.53
N ASP A 44 29.50 -26.03 -34.94
CA ASP A 44 30.57 -26.68 -35.67
C ASP A 44 30.84 -28.06 -35.10
N GLY A 45 30.81 -29.09 -35.96
CA GLY A 45 31.17 -30.47 -35.60
C GLY A 45 30.43 -31.03 -34.36
N GLY A 46 29.16 -30.65 -34.12
CA GLY A 46 28.37 -31.07 -32.97
C GLY A 46 28.67 -30.26 -31.70
N LYS A 47 29.49 -29.22 -31.76
CA LYS A 47 29.78 -28.28 -30.70
C LYS A 47 28.96 -27.00 -30.90
N LEU A 48 28.12 -26.67 -29.95
CA LEU A 48 27.38 -25.39 -29.92
C LEU A 48 28.23 -24.35 -29.20
N THR A 49 28.67 -23.32 -29.93
CA THR A 49 29.35 -22.16 -29.35
C THR A 49 28.37 -21.00 -29.29
N VAL A 50 28.14 -20.47 -28.08
CA VAL A 50 27.32 -19.28 -27.84
C VAL A 50 28.28 -18.13 -27.53
N ALA A 51 28.48 -17.23 -28.50
CA ALA A 51 29.23 -16.01 -28.30
C ALA A 51 28.23 -14.84 -28.07
N ALA A 52 28.25 -14.25 -26.89
CA ALA A 52 27.51 -13.04 -26.58
C ALA A 52 28.52 -11.93 -26.28
N ASP A 53 28.71 -11.06 -27.25
CA ASP A 53 29.49 -9.83 -27.06
C ASP A 53 28.53 -8.71 -26.62
N ALA A 54 27.93 -8.86 -25.42
CA ALA A 54 26.92 -7.96 -24.97
C ALA A 54 27.04 -7.67 -23.48
N SER A 55 27.48 -6.49 -23.16
CA SER A 55 27.20 -5.87 -21.86
C SER A 55 25.75 -5.38 -21.87
N LEU A 56 24.85 -6.06 -21.13
CA LEU A 56 23.49 -5.56 -20.93
C LEU A 56 23.54 -4.42 -19.90
N ASP A 57 23.29 -3.20 -20.33
CA ASP A 57 23.09 -2.08 -19.40
C ASP A 57 21.74 -2.29 -18.68
N VAL A 58 21.80 -2.80 -17.44
CA VAL A 58 20.63 -3.02 -16.58
C VAL A 58 20.26 -1.78 -15.76
N ALA A 59 21.07 -0.71 -15.81
CA ALA A 59 20.81 0.49 -15.00
C ALA A 59 19.44 1.12 -15.27
N PRO A 60 18.92 1.23 -16.52
CA PRO A 60 17.58 1.74 -16.78
C PRO A 60 16.48 0.87 -16.14
N LEU A 61 16.66 -0.46 -16.14
CA LEU A 61 15.72 -1.39 -15.52
C LEU A 61 15.74 -1.23 -13.99
N VAL A 62 16.91 -1.20 -13.38
CA VAL A 62 17.06 -1.01 -11.94
C VAL A 62 16.41 0.31 -11.51
N LYS A 63 16.61 1.39 -12.28
CA LYS A 63 16.00 2.68 -12.03
C LYS A 63 14.47 2.64 -12.13
N LEU A 64 13.93 1.93 -13.13
CA LEU A 64 12.50 1.73 -13.28
C LEU A 64 11.92 0.96 -12.09
N LEU A 65 12.55 -0.15 -11.70
CA LEU A 65 12.14 -0.98 -10.56
C LEU A 65 12.15 -0.19 -9.25
N ALA A 66 13.21 0.59 -9.04
CA ALA A 66 13.34 1.43 -7.86
C ALA A 66 12.25 2.52 -7.80
N ALA A 67 11.80 3.04 -8.93
CA ALA A 67 10.74 4.05 -9.01
C ALA A 67 9.34 3.46 -8.71
N GLU A 68 9.09 2.19 -9.07
CA GLU A 68 7.79 1.53 -8.84
C GLU A 68 7.69 0.83 -7.47
N ALA A 69 8.82 0.50 -6.85
CA ALA A 69 8.83 -0.20 -5.55
C ALA A 69 8.04 0.53 -4.44
N PRO A 70 8.11 1.86 -4.28
CA PRO A 70 7.31 2.59 -3.31
C PRO A 70 5.81 2.45 -3.55
N LYS A 71 5.34 2.63 -4.78
CA LYS A 71 3.91 2.51 -5.15
C LYS A 71 3.36 1.10 -4.87
N ARG A 72 4.15 0.06 -5.17
CA ARG A 72 3.78 -1.32 -4.86
C ARG A 72 3.67 -1.55 -3.35
N LYS A 73 4.57 -0.95 -2.58
CA LYS A 73 4.51 -1.04 -1.11
C LYS A 73 3.27 -0.33 -0.57
N ASP A 74 2.89 0.84 -1.11
CA ASP A 74 1.66 1.54 -0.76
C ASP A 74 0.42 0.69 -1.08
N ALA A 75 0.34 0.11 -2.28
CA ALA A 75 -0.76 -0.78 -2.65
C ALA A 75 -0.86 -2.01 -1.72
N ASN A 76 0.27 -2.60 -1.32
CA ASN A 76 0.29 -3.70 -0.36
C ASN A 76 -0.14 -3.25 1.04
N ASN A 77 0.26 -2.06 1.48
CA ASN A 77 -0.17 -1.49 2.77
C ASN A 77 -1.69 -1.29 2.81
N ILE A 78 -2.26 -0.66 1.77
CA ILE A 78 -3.71 -0.47 1.64
C ILE A 78 -4.44 -1.82 1.68
N LYS A 79 -3.92 -2.82 0.97
CA LYS A 79 -4.49 -4.17 0.97
C LYS A 79 -4.45 -4.83 2.36
N GLN A 80 -3.36 -4.68 3.11
CA GLN A 80 -3.25 -5.21 4.48
C GLN A 80 -4.24 -4.51 5.42
N ILE A 81 -4.40 -3.18 5.30
CA ILE A 81 -5.38 -2.42 6.06
C ILE A 81 -6.80 -2.89 5.73
N ALA A 82 -7.13 -3.09 4.45
CA ALA A 82 -8.45 -3.58 4.04
C ALA A 82 -8.73 -4.99 4.60
N ILE A 83 -7.75 -5.89 4.60
CA ILE A 83 -7.86 -7.22 5.22
C ILE A 83 -8.11 -7.09 6.72
N ALA A 84 -7.43 -6.16 7.41
CA ALA A 84 -7.64 -5.91 8.83
C ALA A 84 -9.06 -5.42 9.14
N PHE A 85 -9.68 -4.60 8.26
CA PHE A 85 -11.08 -4.20 8.37
C PHE A 85 -12.02 -5.39 8.26
N HIS A 86 -11.80 -6.32 7.31
CA HIS A 86 -12.58 -7.55 7.19
C HIS A 86 -12.46 -8.45 8.42
N ASN A 87 -11.24 -8.61 8.94
CA ASN A 87 -11.00 -9.42 10.14
C ASN A 87 -11.64 -8.80 11.38
N TYR A 88 -11.61 -7.47 11.48
CA TYR A 88 -12.29 -6.73 12.54
C TYR A 88 -13.82 -6.96 12.48
N GLU A 89 -14.43 -6.78 11.29
CA GLU A 89 -15.86 -7.03 11.12
C GLU A 89 -16.25 -8.47 11.42
N SER A 90 -15.44 -9.44 10.99
CA SER A 90 -15.66 -10.86 11.28
C SER A 90 -15.65 -11.14 12.79
N SER A 91 -14.84 -10.41 13.56
CA SER A 91 -14.67 -10.60 15.00
C SER A 91 -15.73 -9.83 15.82
N PHE A 92 -16.12 -8.64 15.38
CA PHE A 92 -16.99 -7.73 16.15
C PHE A 92 -18.37 -7.52 15.52
N GLY A 93 -18.63 -8.06 14.32
CA GLY A 93 -19.89 -7.93 13.62
C GLY A 93 -20.14 -6.54 12.99
N HIS A 94 -19.16 -5.66 13.00
CA HIS A 94 -19.19 -4.34 12.35
C HIS A 94 -17.77 -3.89 11.98
N LEU A 95 -17.65 -2.98 11.03
CA LEU A 95 -16.40 -2.31 10.68
C LEU A 95 -15.82 -1.53 11.86
N PRO A 96 -14.51 -1.29 11.91
CA PRO A 96 -13.95 -0.36 12.88
C PRO A 96 -14.69 0.97 12.82
N GLN A 97 -15.06 1.50 13.97
CA GLN A 97 -15.58 2.86 14.05
C GLN A 97 -14.48 3.84 13.62
N ARG A 98 -14.83 4.96 12.99
CA ARG A 98 -13.85 5.98 12.59
C ARG A 98 -12.98 6.45 13.76
N ALA A 99 -13.57 6.49 14.94
CA ALA A 99 -12.87 6.78 16.19
C ALA A 99 -13.29 5.85 17.31
N LEU A 100 -12.37 5.52 18.19
CA LEU A 100 -12.69 5.05 19.53
C LEU A 100 -13.16 6.28 20.33
N CYS A 101 -14.38 6.25 20.80
CA CYS A 101 -15.02 7.38 21.45
C CYS A 101 -15.12 7.17 22.97
N GLY A 102 -14.97 8.25 23.69
CA GLY A 102 -15.27 8.35 25.13
C GLY A 102 -16.72 8.79 25.40
N PRO A 103 -17.03 9.16 26.63
CA PRO A 103 -18.36 9.65 27.01
C PRO A 103 -18.81 10.80 26.12
N GLY A 104 -20.08 10.76 25.70
CA GLY A 104 -20.69 11.77 24.83
C GLY A 104 -20.17 11.75 23.39
N ASP A 105 -19.77 10.58 22.88
CA ASP A 105 -19.25 10.38 21.52
C ASP A 105 -18.01 11.23 21.19
N LYS A 106 -17.27 11.66 22.20
CA LYS A 106 -16.03 12.42 22.01
C LYS A 106 -14.96 11.52 21.36
N PRO A 107 -14.44 11.82 20.15
CA PRO A 107 -13.39 11.05 19.51
C PRO A 107 -12.10 11.12 20.33
N LEU A 108 -11.55 9.97 20.69
CA LEU A 108 -10.31 9.86 21.47
C LEU A 108 -9.15 9.34 20.60
N LEU A 109 -9.33 8.22 19.92
CA LEU A 109 -8.31 7.56 19.12
C LEU A 109 -8.86 7.15 17.75
N SER A 110 -7.99 7.12 16.75
CA SER A 110 -8.35 6.75 15.36
C SER A 110 -8.69 5.26 15.22
N TRP A 111 -9.47 4.91 14.19
CA TRP A 111 -9.66 3.54 13.72
C TRP A 111 -8.34 2.78 13.51
N ARG A 112 -7.25 3.48 13.18
CA ARG A 112 -5.92 2.91 12.97
C ARG A 112 -5.40 2.25 14.25
N VAL A 113 -5.76 2.78 15.41
CA VAL A 113 -5.45 2.16 16.71
C VAL A 113 -6.34 0.94 16.93
N ALA A 114 -7.63 1.00 16.58
CA ALA A 114 -8.58 -0.11 16.78
C ALA A 114 -8.19 -1.38 16.00
N ILE A 115 -7.59 -1.26 14.81
CA ILE A 115 -7.21 -2.40 13.98
C ILE A 115 -5.80 -2.96 14.27
N LEU A 116 -5.05 -2.40 15.22
CA LEU A 116 -3.70 -2.88 15.56
C LEU A 116 -3.63 -4.39 15.81
N PRO A 117 -4.57 -5.02 16.53
CA PRO A 117 -4.54 -6.48 16.73
C PRO A 117 -4.63 -7.27 15.42
N PHE A 118 -5.26 -6.71 14.38
CA PHE A 118 -5.49 -7.36 13.09
C PHE A 118 -4.38 -7.12 12.06
N ILE A 119 -3.33 -6.39 12.46
CA ILE A 119 -2.10 -6.15 11.68
C ILE A 119 -0.86 -6.58 12.47
N GLU A 120 -1.00 -7.59 13.32
CA GLU A 120 0.08 -8.16 14.15
C GLU A 120 0.72 -7.17 15.14
N GLN A 121 -0.02 -6.15 15.57
CA GLN A 121 0.44 -5.09 16.48
C GLN A 121 -0.32 -5.10 17.82
N GLU A 122 -0.74 -6.25 18.30
CA GLU A 122 -1.48 -6.38 19.57
C GLU A 122 -0.65 -5.87 20.78
N ALA A 123 0.65 -6.12 20.78
CA ALA A 123 1.54 -5.64 21.85
C ALA A 123 1.58 -4.09 21.91
N LEU A 124 1.45 -3.41 20.77
CA LEU A 124 1.34 -1.96 20.70
C LEU A 124 -0.05 -1.50 21.14
N TYR A 125 -1.11 -2.20 20.69
CA TYR A 125 -2.49 -1.89 21.09
C TYR A 125 -2.66 -1.86 22.61
N ARG A 126 -2.12 -2.85 23.32
CA ARG A 126 -2.17 -2.95 24.78
C ARG A 126 -1.43 -1.82 25.52
N GLN A 127 -0.60 -1.04 24.85
CA GLN A 127 0.08 0.12 25.43
C GLN A 127 -0.79 1.38 25.43
N PHE A 128 -1.85 1.41 24.60
CA PHE A 128 -2.74 2.56 24.55
C PHE A 128 -3.69 2.58 25.76
N LYS A 129 -3.92 3.76 26.27
CA LYS A 129 -5.03 4.06 27.17
C LYS A 129 -6.21 4.50 26.30
N LEU A 130 -7.16 3.58 26.11
CA LEU A 130 -8.27 3.75 25.17
C LEU A 130 -9.30 4.78 25.64
N ASP A 131 -9.29 5.13 26.92
CA ASP A 131 -10.10 6.13 27.58
C ASP A 131 -9.48 7.53 27.59
N GLU A 132 -8.25 7.67 27.10
CA GLU A 132 -7.54 8.94 26.97
C GLU A 132 -7.46 9.38 25.50
N PRO A 133 -7.45 10.70 25.20
CA PRO A 133 -7.29 11.20 23.83
C PRO A 133 -5.89 10.88 23.27
N TRP A 134 -5.79 10.90 21.94
CA TRP A 134 -4.58 10.58 21.18
C TRP A 134 -3.36 11.46 21.57
N ASP A 135 -3.59 12.69 21.99
CA ASP A 135 -2.61 13.70 22.40
C ASP A 135 -2.39 13.78 23.91
N SER A 136 -2.98 12.87 24.71
CA SER A 136 -2.71 12.76 26.14
C SER A 136 -1.20 12.55 26.40
N ASP A 137 -0.74 12.89 27.61
CA ASP A 137 0.65 12.71 28.00
C ASP A 137 1.16 11.27 27.90
N HIS A 138 0.25 10.30 27.94
CA HIS A 138 0.55 8.91 27.73
C HIS A 138 0.53 8.53 26.24
N ASN A 139 -0.59 8.73 25.56
CA ASN A 139 -0.80 8.24 24.20
C ASN A 139 0.08 8.95 23.17
N LYS A 140 0.37 10.24 23.33
CA LYS A 140 1.27 10.97 22.41
C LYS A 140 2.67 10.37 22.29
N LYS A 141 3.16 9.67 23.32
CA LYS A 141 4.47 8.98 23.28
C LYS A 141 4.48 7.79 22.33
N LEU A 142 3.29 7.26 21.99
CA LEU A 142 3.12 6.13 21.10
C LEU A 142 3.04 6.54 19.62
N ILE A 143 2.88 7.83 19.32
CA ILE A 143 2.84 8.34 17.93
C ILE A 143 4.10 7.93 17.16
N GLY A 144 5.28 8.00 17.79
CA GLY A 144 6.55 7.57 17.19
C GLY A 144 6.68 6.05 16.93
N LYS A 145 5.77 5.23 17.47
CA LYS A 145 5.73 3.77 17.27
C LYS A 145 4.82 3.35 16.11
N MET A 146 4.59 4.23 15.13
CA MET A 146 3.72 3.96 14.00
C MET A 146 4.13 2.68 13.25
N PRO A 147 3.20 1.71 13.05
CA PRO A 147 3.45 0.53 12.26
C PRO A 147 3.84 0.84 10.81
N GLU A 148 4.70 0.01 10.22
CA GLU A 148 5.17 0.18 8.84
C GLU A 148 4.02 0.22 7.82
N VAL A 149 2.92 -0.50 8.08
CA VAL A 149 1.74 -0.55 7.20
C VAL A 149 1.06 0.82 7.04
N TYR A 150 1.26 1.76 7.97
CA TYR A 150 0.70 3.11 7.87
C TYR A 150 1.65 4.11 7.21
N LYS A 151 2.88 3.71 6.87
CA LYS A 151 3.79 4.55 6.09
C LYS A 151 3.38 4.59 4.63
N THR A 152 3.57 5.72 3.99
CA THR A 152 3.33 5.96 2.56
C THR A 152 4.66 6.18 1.82
N PRO A 153 5.36 5.11 1.42
CA PRO A 153 6.70 5.21 0.84
C PRO A 153 6.78 5.98 -0.48
N ALA A 154 5.68 6.04 -1.26
CA ALA A 154 5.64 6.79 -2.51
C ALA A 154 5.52 8.31 -2.30
N ARG A 155 5.22 8.76 -1.07
CA ARG A 155 5.09 10.19 -0.74
C ARG A 155 6.17 10.61 0.22
N ALA A 156 7.04 11.52 -0.23
CA ALA A 156 8.03 12.14 0.63
C ALA A 156 7.36 13.04 1.68
N ALA A 157 7.90 12.98 2.91
CA ALA A 157 7.70 13.96 3.98
C ALA A 157 6.36 13.96 4.74
N ALA A 158 5.81 12.79 5.04
CA ALA A 158 5.04 12.71 6.28
C ALA A 158 6.02 12.88 7.45
N GLY A 159 5.68 13.69 8.43
CA GLY A 159 6.45 13.79 9.68
C GLY A 159 6.52 12.43 10.39
N PRO A 160 7.37 12.29 11.41
CA PRO A 160 7.42 11.06 12.19
C PRO A 160 6.06 10.79 12.84
N GLY A 161 5.51 9.58 12.59
CA GLY A 161 4.20 9.19 13.08
C GLY A 161 3.02 9.79 12.32
N GLU A 162 3.21 10.29 11.10
CA GLU A 162 2.14 10.76 10.23
C GLU A 162 1.86 9.77 9.09
N THR A 163 0.59 9.68 8.70
CA THR A 163 0.10 8.85 7.61
C THR A 163 -0.80 9.63 6.66
N PHE A 164 -0.84 9.22 5.41
CA PHE A 164 -1.79 9.74 4.41
C PHE A 164 -3.02 8.81 4.25
N TYR A 165 -2.98 7.59 4.80
CA TYR A 165 -4.12 6.67 4.68
C TYR A 165 -5.26 7.11 5.59
N GLN A 166 -6.37 7.52 4.97
CA GLN A 166 -7.56 8.04 5.64
C GLN A 166 -8.82 7.38 5.06
N VAL A 167 -9.86 7.25 5.87
CA VAL A 167 -11.20 6.85 5.42
C VAL A 167 -11.98 8.09 4.99
N PHE A 168 -13.11 7.87 4.30
CA PHE A 168 -14.02 8.96 3.96
C PHE A 168 -15.05 9.13 5.06
N ALA A 169 -15.15 10.34 5.60
CA ALA A 169 -16.06 10.72 6.66
C ALA A 169 -17.20 11.60 6.12
N GLY A 170 -18.38 11.50 6.71
CA GLY A 170 -19.53 12.36 6.38
C GLY A 170 -20.79 11.59 6.01
N PRO A 171 -21.93 12.29 5.86
CA PRO A 171 -23.27 11.70 5.85
C PRO A 171 -23.55 10.67 4.75
N LYS A 172 -22.77 10.67 3.65
CA LYS A 172 -22.95 9.76 2.51
C LYS A 172 -21.81 8.75 2.37
N THR A 173 -21.08 8.50 3.46
CA THR A 173 -19.96 7.56 3.49
C THR A 173 -20.25 6.39 4.42
N LEU A 174 -19.34 5.41 4.48
CA LEU A 174 -19.42 4.32 5.46
C LEU A 174 -19.20 4.78 6.92
N PHE A 175 -18.68 5.99 7.11
CA PHE A 175 -18.32 6.54 8.40
C PHE A 175 -19.00 7.91 8.61
N PRO A 176 -20.36 7.96 8.69
CA PRO A 176 -21.08 9.22 8.80
C PRO A 176 -20.82 9.94 10.12
N THR A 177 -20.61 9.19 11.20
CA THR A 177 -20.26 9.72 12.53
C THR A 177 -19.01 9.03 13.07
N PRO A 178 -18.33 9.59 14.09
CA PRO A 178 -17.15 8.95 14.69
C PRO A 178 -17.42 7.57 15.28
N SER A 179 -18.59 7.37 15.89
CA SER A 179 -18.99 6.15 16.61
C SER A 179 -19.85 5.18 15.80
N GLU A 180 -20.13 5.48 14.53
CA GLU A 180 -20.96 4.62 13.66
C GLU A 180 -20.39 3.22 13.50
N LYS A 181 -21.26 2.21 13.67
CA LYS A 181 -20.96 0.80 13.48
C LYS A 181 -21.45 0.32 12.11
N ALA A 182 -20.77 0.75 11.05
CA ALA A 182 -21.07 0.32 9.70
C ALA A 182 -20.75 -1.17 9.49
N ARG A 183 -21.30 -1.76 8.41
CA ARG A 183 -21.04 -3.12 7.95
C ARG A 183 -20.85 -3.11 6.44
N PHE A 184 -20.10 -4.07 5.90
CA PHE A 184 -20.02 -4.23 4.44
C PHE A 184 -21.39 -4.50 3.80
N THR A 185 -22.32 -5.12 4.53
CA THR A 185 -23.72 -5.32 4.08
C THR A 185 -24.52 -4.05 3.92
N HIS A 186 -24.08 -2.93 4.48
CA HIS A 186 -24.71 -1.61 4.27
C HIS A 186 -24.34 -0.97 2.93
N ILE A 187 -23.38 -1.55 2.20
CA ILE A 187 -22.94 -1.06 0.88
C ILE A 187 -23.90 -1.58 -0.20
N LEU A 188 -24.92 -0.79 -0.54
CA LEU A 188 -25.97 -1.19 -1.50
C LEU A 188 -25.47 -1.13 -2.94
N ASP A 189 -24.51 -0.26 -3.24
CA ASP A 189 -23.96 -0.08 -4.61
C ASP A 189 -22.84 -1.08 -4.95
N GLY A 190 -22.57 -2.02 -4.04
CA GLY A 190 -21.52 -3.02 -4.17
C GLY A 190 -20.14 -2.54 -3.69
N THR A 191 -19.42 -3.44 -3.04
CA THR A 191 -18.08 -3.16 -2.45
C THR A 191 -17.04 -2.75 -3.48
N SER A 192 -17.21 -3.15 -4.75
CA SER A 192 -16.31 -2.76 -5.85
C SER A 192 -16.49 -1.30 -6.29
N ASN A 193 -17.57 -0.66 -5.91
CA ASN A 193 -17.92 0.72 -6.29
C ASN A 193 -17.79 1.70 -5.12
N THR A 194 -17.38 1.23 -3.95
CA THR A 194 -17.29 2.05 -2.74
C THR A 194 -15.85 2.14 -2.23
N PHE A 195 -15.38 3.37 -2.05
CA PHE A 195 -14.05 3.60 -1.47
C PHE A 195 -14.10 3.39 0.05
N LEU A 196 -13.28 2.48 0.55
CA LEU A 196 -13.11 2.25 1.99
C LEU A 196 -12.10 3.24 2.58
N LEU A 197 -10.94 3.36 1.93
CA LEU A 197 -9.86 4.24 2.34
C LEU A 197 -9.07 4.72 1.12
N ALA A 198 -8.37 5.83 1.28
CA ALA A 198 -7.50 6.39 0.24
C ALA A 198 -6.28 7.09 0.86
N GLU A 199 -5.31 7.41 -0.01
CA GLU A 199 -4.27 8.37 0.33
C GLU A 199 -4.81 9.79 0.22
N SER A 200 -4.89 10.48 1.36
CA SER A 200 -5.33 11.88 1.43
C SER A 200 -4.27 12.84 0.88
N GLY A 201 -4.67 14.05 0.50
CA GLY A 201 -3.77 15.16 0.18
C GLY A 201 -2.96 15.66 1.38
N LYS A 202 -3.47 15.48 2.61
CA LYS A 202 -2.89 15.94 3.87
C LYS A 202 -2.57 14.77 4.78
N SER A 203 -1.36 14.74 5.35
CA SER A 203 -0.99 13.77 6.39
C SER A 203 -1.60 14.14 7.75
N VAL A 204 -1.80 13.12 8.57
CA VAL A 204 -2.30 13.26 9.94
C VAL A 204 -1.52 12.35 10.87
N PRO A 205 -1.36 12.70 12.16
CA PRO A 205 -0.85 11.76 13.16
C PRO A 205 -1.69 10.47 13.13
N TRP A 206 -1.05 9.32 13.01
CA TRP A 206 -1.76 8.05 12.77
C TRP A 206 -2.76 7.69 13.90
N THR A 207 -2.53 8.20 15.11
CA THR A 207 -3.41 7.99 16.27
C THR A 207 -4.57 8.97 16.34
N LYS A 208 -4.49 10.09 15.59
CA LYS A 208 -5.51 11.15 15.60
C LYS A 208 -6.75 10.71 14.84
N PRO A 209 -7.96 10.88 15.39
CA PRO A 209 -9.23 10.57 14.70
C PRO A 209 -9.63 11.69 13.71
N GLU A 210 -8.75 11.92 12.71
CA GLU A 210 -8.97 12.87 11.61
C GLU A 210 -8.89 12.11 10.29
N ASP A 211 -9.85 12.37 9.40
CA ASP A 211 -10.01 11.67 8.13
C ASP A 211 -10.54 12.62 7.04
N ILE A 212 -10.73 12.15 5.80
CA ILE A 212 -11.21 12.95 4.66
C ILE A 212 -12.70 13.28 4.85
N GLU A 213 -13.04 14.57 4.86
CA GLU A 213 -14.42 15.09 4.89
C GLU A 213 -14.88 15.57 3.52
#